data_17070062b4b328a01f65a5d0b673ee2e
#
_entry.id   17070062b4b328a01f65a5d0b673ee2e
#
_cell.length_a   1.000
_cell.length_b   1.000
_cell.length_c   1.000
_cell.angle_alpha   90.00
_cell.angle_beta   90.00
_cell.angle_gamma   90.00
#
_symmetry.space_group_name_H-M   'P 1'
#
loop_
_entity.id
_entity.type
_entity.pdbx_description
1 polymer ?
#
loop_
_entity_poly.entity_id
_entity_poly.type
_entity_poly.pdbx_seq_one_letter_code
_entity_poly.pdbx_strand_id
1 'polypeptide(L)'
;MHADVKNRVTFVRWPAERNIREQCKARGHLCLLVVEHGASPPEQLSLYEDWVRPPIVQEDLQARLRQLAHRAVLKSKPVVDPTGILYFEDSSVTLSLTQCEMLAPLVARYGQIIYRTELREILKNSGSSSSSNALDLHVMRLRRRLQIVGLAVRNVWGRGFVLEPL
;
A
#
# COMPACT_ATOMS: atom_id res chain seq x y z
N MET A 1 -1.40 9.62 18.96
CA MET A 1 -1.52 9.67 17.49
C MET A 1 -2.69 8.77 17.03
N HIS A 2 -3.90 9.00 17.57
CA HIS A 2 -5.08 8.11 17.39
C HIS A 2 -6.30 8.80 16.75
N ALA A 3 -6.19 10.06 16.34
CA ALA A 3 -7.34 10.85 15.86
C ALA A 3 -7.63 10.74 14.35
N ASP A 4 -6.72 10.11 13.57
CA ASP A 4 -6.75 10.22 12.10
C ASP A 4 -7.53 9.10 11.38
N VAL A 5 -7.83 7.99 12.03
CA VAL A 5 -8.50 6.84 11.40
C VAL A 5 -10.00 7.10 11.20
N LYS A 6 -10.66 7.81 12.12
CA LYS A 6 -12.09 8.13 11.99
C LYS A 6 -12.40 9.01 10.77
N ASN A 7 -11.44 9.83 10.33
CA ASN A 7 -11.63 10.77 9.23
C ASN A 7 -11.45 10.12 7.84
N ARG A 8 -10.99 8.86 7.79
CA ARG A 8 -10.73 8.12 6.54
C ARG A 8 -11.73 7.01 6.27
N VAL A 9 -12.66 6.71 7.18
CA VAL A 9 -13.63 5.64 7.04
C VAL A 9 -15.00 6.21 6.72
N THR A 10 -15.57 5.81 5.60
CA THR A 10 -16.94 6.15 5.21
C THR A 10 -17.91 5.19 5.87
N PHE A 11 -18.89 5.71 6.61
CA PHE A 11 -19.99 4.93 7.15
C PHE A 11 -21.10 4.84 6.11
N VAL A 12 -21.58 3.63 5.83
CA VAL A 12 -22.58 3.36 4.80
C VAL A 12 -23.72 2.54 5.39
N ARG A 13 -24.94 2.99 5.25
CA ARG A 13 -26.13 2.22 5.66
C ARG A 13 -26.39 1.11 4.64
N TRP A 14 -26.36 -0.11 5.12
CA TRP A 14 -26.59 -1.29 4.27
C TRP A 14 -27.96 -1.92 4.58
N PRO A 15 -28.80 -2.22 3.56
CA PRO A 15 -28.52 -2.13 2.10
C PRO A 15 -28.91 -0.81 1.44
N ALA A 16 -29.43 0.18 2.19
CA ALA A 16 -30.02 1.40 1.64
C ALA A 16 -29.04 2.23 0.79
N GLU A 17 -27.78 2.30 1.17
CA GLU A 17 -26.75 3.11 0.49
C GLU A 17 -25.77 2.24 -0.33
N ARG A 18 -26.27 1.22 -1.01
CA ARG A 18 -25.46 0.31 -1.86
C ARG A 18 -24.60 1.07 -2.87
N ASN A 19 -25.11 2.14 -3.46
CA ASN A 19 -24.38 2.97 -4.42
C ASN A 19 -23.13 3.62 -3.82
N ILE A 20 -23.20 4.08 -2.57
CA ILE A 20 -22.06 4.67 -1.85
C ILE A 20 -21.01 3.58 -1.57
N ARG A 21 -21.46 2.37 -1.18
CA ARG A 21 -20.55 1.21 -1.03
C ARG A 21 -19.77 0.93 -2.30
N GLU A 22 -20.43 0.87 -3.45
CA GLU A 22 -19.76 0.60 -4.74
C GLU A 22 -18.77 1.73 -5.11
N GLN A 23 -19.08 2.98 -4.80
CA GLN A 23 -18.15 4.08 -4.99
C GLN A 23 -16.91 3.96 -4.08
N CYS A 24 -17.08 3.60 -2.81
CA CYS A 24 -15.98 3.35 -1.88
C CYS A 24 -15.10 2.20 -2.37
N LYS A 25 -15.72 1.10 -2.83
CA LYS A 25 -15.03 -0.07 -3.37
C LYS A 25 -14.21 0.28 -4.60
N ALA A 26 -14.80 1.01 -5.56
CA ALA A 26 -14.12 1.43 -6.79
C ALA A 26 -12.91 2.36 -6.54
N ARG A 27 -12.93 3.11 -5.43
CA ARG A 27 -11.86 4.06 -5.06
C ARG A 27 -10.89 3.50 -4.02
N GLY A 28 -11.11 2.27 -3.54
CA GLY A 28 -10.29 1.70 -2.45
C GLY A 28 -10.43 2.43 -1.12
N HIS A 29 -11.55 3.12 -0.88
CA HIS A 29 -11.80 3.84 0.36
C HIS A 29 -12.24 2.88 1.47
N LEU A 30 -11.78 3.15 2.69
CA LEU A 30 -12.23 2.41 3.86
C LEU A 30 -13.73 2.64 4.10
N CYS A 31 -14.48 1.57 4.26
CA CYS A 31 -15.92 1.59 4.41
C CYS A 31 -16.37 0.72 5.58
N LEU A 32 -17.17 1.27 6.48
CA LEU A 32 -17.84 0.52 7.53
C LEU A 32 -19.34 0.51 7.25
N LEU A 33 -19.86 -0.69 6.97
CA LEU A 33 -21.26 -0.88 6.67
C LEU A 33 -22.06 -0.98 7.97
N VAL A 34 -23.05 -0.12 8.13
CA VAL A 34 -24.02 -0.20 9.22
C VAL A 34 -25.21 -1.01 8.72
N VAL A 35 -25.28 -2.28 9.11
CA VAL A 35 -26.33 -3.20 8.64
C VAL A 35 -27.62 -2.89 9.36
N GLU A 36 -28.65 -2.52 8.60
CA GLU A 36 -29.96 -2.17 9.13
C GLU A 36 -30.66 -3.38 9.78
N HIS A 37 -31.57 -3.09 10.70
CA HIS A 37 -32.33 -4.14 11.39
C HIS A 37 -33.12 -4.98 10.37
N GLY A 38 -33.02 -6.32 10.50
CA GLY A 38 -33.66 -7.26 9.58
C GLY A 38 -32.94 -7.49 8.25
N ALA A 39 -31.92 -6.70 7.93
CA ALA A 39 -31.11 -6.93 6.73
C ALA A 39 -30.00 -7.97 6.97
N SER A 40 -29.69 -8.76 5.96
CA SER A 40 -28.51 -9.64 5.97
C SER A 40 -27.24 -8.83 5.63
N PRO A 41 -26.11 -9.08 6.33
CA PRO A 41 -24.85 -8.48 5.92
C PRO A 41 -24.46 -8.95 4.52
N PRO A 42 -23.59 -8.21 3.80
CA PRO A 42 -23.10 -8.66 2.50
C PRO A 42 -22.37 -10.00 2.60
N GLU A 43 -22.62 -10.89 1.67
CA GLU A 43 -21.96 -12.20 1.61
C GLU A 43 -20.45 -12.09 1.39
N GLN A 44 -20.04 -11.04 0.65
CA GLN A 44 -18.63 -10.78 0.36
C GLN A 44 -18.25 -9.36 0.78
N LEU A 45 -17.16 -9.26 1.49
CA LEU A 45 -16.53 -8.00 1.88
C LEU A 45 -15.19 -7.84 1.16
N SER A 46 -14.88 -6.63 0.72
CA SER A 46 -13.54 -6.29 0.27
C SER A 46 -12.59 -6.13 1.48
N LEU A 47 -11.29 -6.05 1.23
CA LEU A 47 -10.30 -5.79 2.28
C LEU A 47 -10.48 -4.42 2.96
N TYR A 48 -11.09 -3.49 2.27
CA TYR A 48 -11.38 -2.14 2.73
C TYR A 48 -12.74 -1.99 3.41
N GLU A 49 -13.47 -3.10 3.58
CA GLU A 49 -14.81 -3.15 4.16
C GLU A 49 -14.86 -3.95 5.45
N ASP A 50 -15.68 -3.49 6.36
CA ASP A 50 -16.17 -4.26 7.52
C ASP A 50 -17.61 -3.84 7.80
N TRP A 51 -18.30 -4.52 8.72
CA TRP A 51 -19.65 -4.18 9.06
C TRP A 51 -19.93 -4.23 10.55
N VAL A 52 -20.92 -3.46 10.98
CA VAL A 52 -21.47 -3.45 12.33
C VAL A 52 -22.99 -3.47 12.27
N ARG A 53 -23.63 -3.89 13.35
CA ARG A 53 -25.09 -3.87 13.50
C ARG A 53 -25.47 -3.10 14.77
N PRO A 54 -26.44 -2.17 14.70
CA PRO A 54 -26.99 -1.55 15.90
C PRO A 54 -27.70 -2.57 16.84
N PRO A 55 -27.66 -2.38 18.17
CA PRO A 55 -26.94 -1.33 18.88
C PRO A 55 -25.42 -1.49 18.82
N ILE A 56 -24.69 -0.40 18.53
CA ILE A 56 -23.25 -0.44 18.35
C ILE A 56 -22.57 -0.05 19.67
N VAL A 57 -21.82 -0.99 20.23
CA VAL A 57 -20.95 -0.73 21.39
C VAL A 57 -19.70 0.02 20.91
N GLN A 58 -19.34 1.09 21.61
CA GLN A 58 -18.24 1.96 21.19
C GLN A 58 -16.89 1.22 21.11
N GLU A 59 -16.64 0.29 22.02
CA GLU A 59 -15.42 -0.53 22.06
C GLU A 59 -15.31 -1.43 20.82
N ASP A 60 -16.40 -2.09 20.44
CA ASP A 60 -16.47 -2.94 19.25
C ASP A 60 -16.26 -2.10 17.97
N LEU A 61 -16.90 -0.94 17.90
CA LEU A 61 -16.70 -0.02 16.78
C LEU A 61 -15.24 0.39 16.63
N GLN A 62 -14.59 0.76 17.72
CA GLN A 62 -13.19 1.15 17.67
C GLN A 62 -12.26 -0.02 17.33
N ALA A 63 -12.56 -1.24 17.80
CA ALA A 63 -11.81 -2.44 17.46
C ALA A 63 -11.89 -2.72 15.95
N ARG A 64 -13.08 -2.65 15.36
CA ARG A 64 -13.28 -2.85 13.91
C ARG A 64 -12.63 -1.76 13.07
N LEU A 65 -12.73 -0.50 13.47
CA LEU A 65 -12.05 0.60 12.78
C LEU A 65 -10.53 0.43 12.78
N ARG A 66 -9.94 -0.01 13.92
CA ARG A 66 -8.50 -0.31 14.00
C ARG A 66 -8.11 -1.47 13.10
N GLN A 67 -8.88 -2.56 13.09
CA GLN A 67 -8.61 -3.71 12.23
C GLN A 67 -8.73 -3.35 10.74
N LEU A 68 -9.74 -2.56 10.37
CA LEU A 68 -9.95 -2.10 9.01
C LEU A 68 -8.77 -1.23 8.54
N ALA A 69 -8.34 -0.27 9.36
CA ALA A 69 -7.17 0.54 9.08
C ALA A 69 -5.88 -0.28 9.00
N HIS A 70 -5.70 -1.25 9.87
CA HIS A 70 -4.53 -2.13 9.85
C HIS A 70 -4.47 -2.98 8.58
N ARG A 71 -5.60 -3.56 8.15
CA ARG A 71 -5.70 -4.31 6.88
C ARG A 71 -5.34 -3.43 5.68
N ALA A 72 -5.83 -2.18 5.66
CA ALA A 72 -5.50 -1.23 4.60
C ALA A 72 -4.00 -0.88 4.56
N VAL A 73 -3.37 -0.68 5.73
CA VAL A 73 -1.93 -0.42 5.81
C VAL A 73 -1.11 -1.63 5.34
N LEU A 74 -1.52 -2.85 5.67
CA LEU A 74 -0.83 -4.07 5.21
C LEU A 74 -0.91 -4.22 3.69
N LYS A 75 -2.07 -3.93 3.07
CA LYS A 75 -2.23 -3.97 1.62
C LYS A 75 -1.53 -2.80 0.91
N SER A 76 -1.36 -1.67 1.57
CA SER A 76 -0.66 -0.50 1.01
C SER A 76 0.87 -0.64 1.00
N LYS A 77 1.42 -1.76 1.47
CA LYS A 77 2.86 -2.04 1.37
C LYS A 77 3.15 -2.89 0.14
N PRO A 78 4.12 -2.49 -0.68
CA PRO A 78 4.56 -3.32 -1.79
C PRO A 78 5.20 -4.61 -1.28
N VAL A 79 4.99 -5.71 -2.00
CA VAL A 79 5.58 -7.02 -1.70
C VAL A 79 6.24 -7.55 -2.97
N VAL A 80 7.49 -8.00 -2.85
CA VAL A 80 8.19 -8.72 -3.93
C VAL A 80 8.22 -10.19 -3.57
N ASP A 81 7.74 -11.04 -4.47
CA ASP A 81 7.79 -12.47 -4.27
C ASP A 81 9.16 -13.07 -4.66
N PRO A 82 9.45 -14.34 -4.31
CA PRO A 82 10.72 -15.00 -4.66
C PRO A 82 10.95 -15.14 -6.16
N THR A 83 9.93 -15.01 -7.01
CA THR A 83 10.03 -15.09 -8.46
C THR A 83 10.34 -13.74 -9.12
N GLY A 84 10.41 -12.66 -8.33
CA GLY A 84 10.72 -11.32 -8.79
C GLY A 84 9.50 -10.55 -9.30
N ILE A 85 8.30 -10.92 -8.89
CA ILE A 85 7.09 -10.16 -9.16
C ILE A 85 6.81 -9.23 -7.98
N LEU A 86 6.71 -7.93 -8.28
CA LEU A 86 6.25 -6.92 -7.34
C LEU A 86 4.73 -6.80 -7.40
N TYR A 87 4.10 -6.90 -6.24
CA TYR A 87 2.67 -6.67 -6.04
C TYR A 87 2.47 -5.39 -5.22
N PHE A 88 1.58 -4.55 -5.67
CA PHE A 88 1.13 -3.37 -4.93
C PHE A 88 -0.33 -3.08 -5.28
N GLU A 89 -1.16 -3.00 -4.24
CA GLU A 89 -2.62 -2.92 -4.38
C GLU A 89 -3.17 -4.05 -5.27
N ASP A 90 -3.83 -3.73 -6.37
CA ASP A 90 -4.39 -4.71 -7.31
C ASP A 90 -3.54 -4.88 -8.59
N SER A 91 -2.30 -4.36 -8.56
CA SER A 91 -1.37 -4.36 -9.69
C SER A 91 -0.13 -5.17 -9.42
N SER A 92 0.49 -5.70 -10.49
CA SER A 92 1.76 -6.40 -10.39
C SER A 92 2.66 -6.10 -11.57
N VAL A 93 3.98 -6.24 -11.36
CA VAL A 93 4.98 -6.07 -12.41
C VAL A 93 6.20 -6.95 -12.15
N THR A 94 6.71 -7.57 -13.21
CA THR A 94 7.93 -8.38 -13.14
C THR A 94 9.17 -7.48 -13.12
N LEU A 95 10.11 -7.81 -12.24
CA LEU A 95 11.37 -7.11 -12.05
C LEU A 95 12.55 -8.01 -12.47
N SER A 96 13.64 -7.41 -12.94
CA SER A 96 14.92 -8.12 -13.08
C SER A 96 15.57 -8.35 -11.69
N LEU A 97 16.50 -9.29 -11.61
CA LEU A 97 17.22 -9.59 -10.36
C LEU A 97 17.80 -8.33 -9.72
N THR A 98 18.55 -7.53 -10.49
CA THR A 98 19.12 -6.26 -10.00
C THR A 98 18.05 -5.27 -9.52
N GLN A 99 16.88 -5.23 -10.17
CA GLN A 99 15.77 -4.40 -9.72
C GLN A 99 15.17 -4.90 -8.42
N CYS A 100 15.06 -6.22 -8.24
CA CYS A 100 14.62 -6.82 -6.98
C CYS A 100 15.58 -6.49 -5.83
N GLU A 101 16.88 -6.66 -6.05
CA GLU A 101 17.91 -6.35 -5.06
C GLU A 101 17.91 -4.88 -4.64
N MET A 102 17.79 -3.97 -5.61
CA MET A 102 17.69 -2.53 -5.33
C MET A 102 16.38 -2.15 -4.62
N LEU A 103 15.30 -2.84 -4.96
CA LEU A 103 13.98 -2.56 -4.39
C LEU A 103 13.82 -3.14 -2.98
N ALA A 104 14.51 -4.24 -2.65
CA ALA A 104 14.38 -4.92 -1.36
C ALA A 104 14.51 -3.98 -0.13
N PRO A 105 15.55 -3.14 0.02
CA PRO A 105 15.64 -2.22 1.14
C PRO A 105 14.56 -1.14 1.10
N LEU A 106 14.13 -0.70 -0.07
CA LEU A 106 13.06 0.29 -0.24
C LEU A 106 11.70 -0.25 0.20
N VAL A 107 11.42 -1.53 -0.08
CA VAL A 107 10.20 -2.23 0.37
C VAL A 107 10.26 -2.50 1.86
N ALA A 108 11.39 -3.01 2.37
CA ALA A 108 11.57 -3.29 3.80
C ALA A 108 11.35 -2.04 4.68
N ARG A 109 11.78 -0.88 4.19
CA ARG A 109 11.66 0.43 4.85
C ARG A 109 10.76 1.37 4.04
N TYR A 110 9.60 0.87 3.61
CA TYR A 110 8.62 1.61 2.84
C TYR A 110 8.26 2.95 3.50
N GLY A 111 8.30 4.03 2.74
CA GLY A 111 8.10 5.40 3.23
C GLY A 111 9.29 6.00 4.00
N GLN A 112 10.42 5.30 4.08
CA GLN A 112 11.63 5.78 4.74
C GLN A 112 12.76 6.02 3.74
N ILE A 113 13.74 6.82 4.15
CA ILE A 113 14.89 7.17 3.29
C ILE A 113 15.88 6.02 3.26
N ILE A 114 16.25 5.58 2.06
CA ILE A 114 17.37 4.68 1.78
C ILE A 114 18.50 5.52 1.21
N TYR A 115 19.69 5.44 1.83
CA TYR A 115 20.82 6.26 1.44
C TYR A 115 21.42 5.80 0.10
N ARG A 116 21.94 6.76 -0.68
CA ARG A 116 22.60 6.46 -1.98
C ARG A 116 23.78 5.49 -1.83
N THR A 117 24.52 5.57 -0.74
CA THR A 117 25.64 4.67 -0.44
C THR A 117 25.20 3.22 -0.32
N GLU A 118 24.09 2.97 0.36
CA GLU A 118 23.54 1.64 0.54
C GLU A 118 23.11 1.01 -0.81
N LEU A 119 22.42 1.76 -1.66
CA LEU A 119 22.05 1.26 -3.00
C LEU A 119 23.26 1.02 -3.90
N ARG A 120 24.34 1.82 -3.76
CA ARG A 120 25.59 1.58 -4.48
C ARG A 120 26.29 0.30 -4.05
N GLU A 121 26.30 0.00 -2.74
CA GLU A 121 26.87 -1.25 -2.22
C GLU A 121 26.11 -2.46 -2.75
N ILE A 122 24.79 -2.39 -2.81
CA ILE A 122 23.97 -3.45 -3.40
C ILE A 122 24.35 -3.67 -4.87
N LEU A 123 24.44 -2.62 -5.68
CA LEU A 123 24.85 -2.74 -7.08
C LEU A 123 26.25 -3.31 -7.23
N LYS A 124 27.19 -2.92 -6.36
CA LYS A 124 28.56 -3.47 -6.36
C LYS A 124 28.56 -4.97 -6.08
N ASN A 125 27.78 -5.40 -5.11
CA ASN A 125 27.66 -6.82 -4.73
C ASN A 125 26.98 -7.67 -5.81
N SER A 126 26.07 -7.07 -6.59
CA SER A 126 25.40 -7.70 -7.74
C SER A 126 26.26 -7.76 -9.00
N GLY A 127 27.54 -7.40 -8.92
CA GLY A 127 28.43 -7.38 -10.09
C GLY A 127 28.17 -6.25 -11.09
N SER A 128 27.29 -5.31 -10.74
CA SER A 128 26.97 -4.14 -11.56
C SER A 128 27.91 -2.97 -11.26
N SER A 129 28.08 -2.06 -12.23
CA SER A 129 28.83 -0.83 -11.98
C SER A 129 28.21 -0.02 -10.85
N SER A 130 29.01 0.35 -9.87
CA SER A 130 28.59 1.15 -8.69
C SER A 130 28.87 2.65 -8.83
N SER A 131 29.19 3.11 -10.05
CA SER A 131 29.38 4.55 -10.32
C SER A 131 28.11 5.35 -10.05
N SER A 132 28.24 6.65 -9.82
CA SER A 132 27.08 7.53 -9.60
C SER A 132 26.10 7.47 -10.76
N ASN A 133 26.63 7.49 -11.98
CA ASN A 133 25.83 7.46 -13.22
C ASN A 133 25.11 6.10 -13.38
N ALA A 134 25.78 4.99 -12.99
CA ALA A 134 25.16 3.67 -13.04
C ALA A 134 23.99 3.56 -12.07
N LEU A 135 24.13 4.04 -10.84
CA LEU A 135 23.02 4.08 -9.88
C LEU A 135 21.83 4.87 -10.43
N ASP A 136 22.07 6.06 -10.98
CA ASP A 136 20.99 6.90 -11.49
C ASP A 136 20.28 6.24 -12.69
N LEU A 137 21.01 5.52 -13.55
CA LEU A 137 20.44 4.73 -14.63
C LEU A 137 19.55 3.58 -14.12
N HIS A 138 20.03 2.85 -13.09
CA HIS A 138 19.26 1.77 -12.47
C HIS A 138 17.99 2.31 -11.79
N VAL A 139 18.10 3.43 -11.07
CA VAL A 139 16.94 4.12 -10.45
C VAL A 139 15.96 4.57 -11.52
N MET A 140 16.42 5.12 -12.65
CA MET A 140 15.55 5.51 -13.75
C MET A 140 14.79 4.31 -14.34
N ARG A 141 15.47 3.18 -14.56
CA ARG A 141 14.84 1.95 -15.06
C ARG A 141 13.84 1.38 -14.04
N LEU A 142 14.17 1.40 -12.76
CA LEU A 142 13.31 0.96 -11.68
C LEU A 142 12.03 1.83 -11.63
N ARG A 143 12.16 3.15 -11.71
CA ARG A 143 11.02 4.08 -11.75
C ARG A 143 10.02 3.74 -12.84
N ARG A 144 10.49 3.45 -14.06
CA ARG A 144 9.61 3.07 -15.19
C ARG A 144 8.79 1.81 -14.87
N ARG A 145 9.38 0.83 -14.18
CA ARG A 145 8.66 -0.38 -13.77
C ARG A 145 7.65 -0.11 -12.65
N LEU A 146 8.05 0.67 -11.67
CA LEU A 146 7.22 0.99 -10.51
C LEU A 146 5.98 1.81 -10.87
N GLN A 147 6.08 2.68 -11.87
CA GLN A 147 4.94 3.45 -12.38
C GLN A 147 3.77 2.56 -12.83
N ILE A 148 4.04 1.36 -13.34
CA ILE A 148 3.03 0.39 -13.80
C ILE A 148 2.11 -0.02 -12.65
N VAL A 149 2.65 -0.07 -11.43
CA VAL A 149 1.92 -0.48 -10.23
C VAL A 149 1.56 0.69 -9.31
N GLY A 150 1.70 1.94 -9.78
CA GLY A 150 1.34 3.11 -8.98
C GLY A 150 2.33 3.46 -7.86
N LEU A 151 3.60 3.06 -8.01
CA LEU A 151 4.68 3.39 -7.07
C LEU A 151 5.70 4.36 -7.67
N ALA A 152 6.30 5.18 -6.82
CA ALA A 152 7.36 6.11 -7.18
C ALA A 152 8.58 5.97 -6.27
N VAL A 153 9.78 6.04 -6.86
CA VAL A 153 11.02 6.28 -6.11
C VAL A 153 11.37 7.76 -6.24
N ARG A 154 11.21 8.52 -5.17
CA ARG A 154 11.54 9.96 -5.14
C ARG A 154 12.92 10.21 -4.58
N ASN A 155 13.56 11.25 -5.09
CA ASN A 155 14.83 11.74 -4.54
C ASN A 155 14.56 12.54 -3.26
N VAL A 156 15.31 12.23 -2.21
CA VAL A 156 15.45 13.10 -1.04
C VAL A 156 16.80 13.79 -1.18
N TRP A 157 16.76 15.08 -1.46
CA TRP A 157 17.93 15.87 -1.83
C TRP A 157 19.09 15.71 -0.84
N GLY A 158 20.29 15.42 -1.36
CA GLY A 158 21.51 15.22 -0.56
C GLY A 158 21.54 13.95 0.30
N ARG A 159 20.46 13.14 0.34
CA ARG A 159 20.35 11.98 1.25
C ARG A 159 20.20 10.64 0.52
N GLY A 160 19.18 10.50 -0.32
CA GLY A 160 18.92 9.19 -0.92
C GLY A 160 17.58 9.15 -1.64
N PHE A 161 16.88 8.05 -1.46
CA PHE A 161 15.64 7.74 -2.13
C PHE A 161 14.58 7.27 -1.13
N VAL A 162 13.32 7.51 -1.45
CA VAL A 162 12.16 6.99 -0.73
C VAL A 162 11.22 6.32 -1.71
N LEU A 163 10.63 5.19 -1.32
CA LEU A 163 9.57 4.51 -2.06
C LEU A 163 8.23 4.91 -1.46
N GLU A 164 7.33 5.41 -2.29
CA GLU A 164 6.00 5.85 -1.88
C GLU A 164 4.98 5.65 -3.02
N PRO A 165 3.67 5.80 -2.79
CA PRO A 165 2.66 5.82 -3.85
C PRO A 165 2.92 6.97 -4.82
N LEU A 166 2.49 6.78 -6.09
CA LEU A 166 2.67 7.76 -7.17
C LEU A 166 1.83 9.02 -6.94
#